data_ab578290c1fc89315dcffa2de9100dc5
#
_entry.id   ab578290c1fc89315dcffa2de9100dc5
#
_cell.length_a   1.000
_cell.length_b   1.000
_cell.length_c   1.000
_cell.angle_alpha   90.00
_cell.angle_beta   90.00
_cell.angle_gamma   90.00
#
_symmetry.space_group_name_H-M   'P 1'
#
loop_
_entity.id
_entity.type
_entity.pdbx_description
1 polymer ?
#
loop_
_entity_poly.entity_id
_entity_poly.type
_entity_poly.pdbx_seq_one_letter_code
_entity_poly.pdbx_strand_id
1 'polypeptide(L)'
;MSSSTKQPELDSNYVSPLRVATPYLIAAWIFIFWARFFLSVLPSVGSGDLDRVDVLFIVPDILWNLVFPDHSQNDSVGWSHLAQRIPIIIHALFIFLSAYSLGRILLRGMKLQQSFDVASHTALAGSLGLATVSLVTLDLGYFGILSRTLFGILLLIPIVFETYLWFKERRVKKIQQSVERSKSFRILFAGCIIFLIPMLLGAMLPSTDFDVKEYHLEGPKEYFLEGRVHFLPHNVYTSFPFLTEMLTLCGMVLTNDWFTGALVGKTVLMMFAPLTALGVFAVGKRVANSTAGLLGALVYLSTPWAYRISIIAYTEGAMCCYVIVTLLALLIWLDA
;
A
#
# COMPACT_ATOMS: atom_id res chain seq x y z
N MET A 1 -0.23 -57.17 44.02
CA MET A 1 -0.47 -57.46 42.62
C MET A 1 -0.79 -56.16 41.94
N SER A 2 0.24 -55.56 41.31
CA SER A 2 0.13 -54.28 40.58
C SER A 2 0.11 -54.64 39.10
N SER A 3 -1.05 -54.48 38.47
CA SER A 3 -1.22 -54.65 37.02
C SER A 3 -0.69 -53.41 36.27
N SER A 4 0.50 -53.53 35.75
CA SER A 4 1.06 -52.55 34.81
C SER A 4 0.32 -52.66 33.46
N THR A 5 -0.62 -51.78 33.19
CA THR A 5 -1.18 -51.54 31.84
C THR A 5 -0.12 -50.87 30.96
N LYS A 6 0.52 -51.66 30.08
CA LYS A 6 1.35 -51.11 28.98
C LYS A 6 0.46 -50.27 28.06
N GLN A 7 0.71 -48.97 27.97
CA GLN A 7 0.19 -48.14 26.89
C GLN A 7 0.79 -48.66 25.56
N PRO A 8 0.00 -48.77 24.48
CA PRO A 8 0.53 -49.15 23.17
C PRO A 8 1.46 -48.01 22.67
N GLU A 9 2.68 -48.37 22.33
CA GLU A 9 3.64 -47.53 21.61
C GLU A 9 2.97 -47.11 20.30
N LEU A 10 2.63 -45.82 20.17
CA LEU A 10 2.20 -45.21 18.92
C LEU A 10 3.39 -45.27 17.94
N ASP A 11 3.24 -46.08 16.89
CA ASP A 11 4.20 -46.23 15.81
C ASP A 11 4.52 -44.85 15.22
N SER A 12 5.70 -44.29 15.53
CA SER A 12 6.10 -42.92 15.15
C SER A 12 6.21 -42.71 13.64
N ASN A 13 6.04 -43.76 12.84
CA ASN A 13 6.11 -43.77 11.37
C ASN A 13 4.75 -43.79 10.66
N TYR A 14 3.65 -43.82 11.41
CA TYR A 14 2.32 -43.82 10.77
C TYR A 14 1.99 -42.43 10.23
N VAL A 15 2.32 -42.19 8.97
CA VAL A 15 1.86 -41.02 8.21
C VAL A 15 0.44 -41.28 7.73
N SER A 16 -0.53 -40.60 8.27
CA SER A 16 -1.94 -40.81 7.86
C SER A 16 -2.10 -40.59 6.33
N PRO A 17 -2.89 -41.46 5.67
CA PRO A 17 -3.13 -41.30 4.21
C PRO A 17 -3.61 -39.91 3.82
N LEU A 18 -4.36 -39.24 4.70
CA LEU A 18 -4.79 -37.85 4.55
C LEU A 18 -3.62 -36.88 4.45
N ARG A 19 -2.55 -37.05 5.24
CA ARG A 19 -1.36 -36.18 5.14
C ARG A 19 -0.65 -36.31 3.81
N VAL A 20 -0.64 -37.51 3.22
CA VAL A 20 -0.04 -37.73 1.90
C VAL A 20 -0.93 -37.19 0.80
N ALA A 21 -2.25 -37.33 0.90
CA ALA A 21 -3.21 -36.89 -0.10
C ALA A 21 -3.44 -35.37 -0.10
N THR A 22 -3.30 -34.70 1.04
CA THR A 22 -3.59 -33.25 1.19
C THR A 22 -2.89 -32.37 0.14
N PRO A 23 -1.58 -32.48 -0.12
CA PRO A 23 -0.90 -31.63 -1.11
C PRO A 23 -1.45 -31.85 -2.53
N TYR A 24 -1.81 -33.08 -2.88
CA TYR A 24 -2.40 -33.39 -4.20
C TYR A 24 -3.81 -32.85 -4.33
N LEU A 25 -4.63 -32.93 -3.26
CA LEU A 25 -5.97 -32.35 -3.24
C LEU A 25 -5.92 -30.84 -3.36
N ILE A 26 -5.01 -30.18 -2.66
CA ILE A 26 -4.78 -28.74 -2.78
C ILE A 26 -4.34 -28.37 -4.20
N ALA A 27 -3.39 -29.10 -4.78
CA ALA A 27 -2.92 -28.86 -6.14
C ALA A 27 -4.06 -29.06 -7.17
N ALA A 28 -4.84 -30.12 -7.04
CA ALA A 28 -6.00 -30.37 -7.89
C ALA A 28 -7.06 -29.26 -7.76
N TRP A 29 -7.34 -28.81 -6.53
CA TRP A 29 -8.27 -27.72 -6.29
C TRP A 29 -7.79 -26.40 -6.89
N ILE A 30 -6.51 -26.06 -6.72
CA ILE A 30 -5.88 -24.90 -7.35
C ILE A 30 -6.00 -24.98 -8.88
N PHE A 31 -5.68 -26.13 -9.46
CA PHE A 31 -5.76 -26.32 -10.91
C PHE A 31 -7.21 -26.16 -11.43
N ILE A 32 -8.19 -26.79 -10.78
CA ILE A 32 -9.61 -26.66 -11.13
C ILE A 32 -10.08 -25.22 -11.01
N PHE A 33 -9.71 -24.53 -9.91
CA PHE A 33 -10.03 -23.13 -9.70
C PHE A 33 -9.46 -22.25 -10.83
N TRP A 34 -8.19 -22.42 -11.16
CA TRP A 34 -7.54 -21.64 -12.22
C TRP A 34 -8.13 -21.94 -13.59
N ALA A 35 -8.36 -23.20 -13.91
CA ALA A 35 -9.02 -23.58 -15.16
C ALA A 35 -10.40 -22.92 -15.28
N ARG A 36 -11.23 -23.02 -14.22
CA ARG A 36 -12.54 -22.36 -14.18
C ARG A 36 -12.44 -20.84 -14.26
N PHE A 37 -11.48 -20.25 -13.59
CA PHE A 37 -11.27 -18.79 -13.60
C PHE A 37 -10.90 -18.29 -14.99
N PHE A 38 -9.91 -18.89 -15.62
CA PHE A 38 -9.42 -18.44 -16.93
C PHE A 38 -10.38 -18.75 -18.08
N LEU A 39 -11.11 -19.85 -18.01
CA LEU A 39 -12.10 -20.23 -19.02
C LEU A 39 -13.48 -19.60 -18.79
N SER A 40 -13.63 -18.72 -17.83
CA SER A 40 -14.88 -18.00 -17.62
C SER A 40 -14.88 -16.66 -18.35
N VAL A 41 -16.02 -16.36 -18.97
CA VAL A 41 -16.27 -15.10 -19.66
C VAL A 41 -16.12 -13.90 -18.73
N LEU A 42 -15.58 -12.81 -19.23
CA LEU A 42 -15.49 -11.53 -18.50
C LEU A 42 -16.88 -10.94 -18.31
N PRO A 43 -17.27 -10.55 -17.08
CA PRO A 43 -18.54 -9.89 -16.88
C PRO A 43 -18.54 -8.52 -17.58
N SER A 44 -19.50 -8.31 -18.49
CA SER A 44 -19.93 -7.03 -19.05
C SER A 44 -18.86 -6.14 -19.70
N VAL A 45 -18.08 -6.67 -20.63
CA VAL A 45 -17.43 -5.79 -21.61
C VAL A 45 -18.18 -5.96 -22.91
N GLY A 46 -19.04 -4.98 -23.25
CA GLY A 46 -19.99 -4.94 -24.35
C GLY A 46 -19.74 -5.92 -25.52
N SER A 47 -20.76 -6.66 -25.90
CA SER A 47 -20.94 -7.42 -27.15
C SER A 47 -19.83 -8.37 -27.62
N GLY A 48 -18.99 -8.91 -26.80
CA GLY A 48 -18.01 -9.93 -27.14
C GLY A 48 -17.83 -10.95 -26.03
N ASP A 49 -17.94 -12.24 -26.33
CA ASP A 49 -17.68 -13.34 -25.41
C ASP A 49 -16.16 -13.54 -25.27
N LEU A 50 -15.47 -12.56 -24.60
CA LEU A 50 -14.04 -12.67 -24.30
C LEU A 50 -13.86 -13.45 -22.99
N ASP A 51 -13.11 -14.52 -23.05
CA ASP A 51 -12.65 -15.26 -21.88
C ASP A 51 -11.43 -14.55 -21.25
N ARG A 52 -11.21 -14.82 -19.95
CA ARG A 52 -9.99 -14.28 -19.29
C ARG A 52 -8.69 -14.81 -19.89
N VAL A 53 -8.74 -15.99 -20.50
CA VAL A 53 -7.60 -16.56 -21.22
C VAL A 53 -7.26 -15.74 -22.48
N ASP A 54 -8.26 -15.22 -23.19
CA ASP A 54 -8.04 -14.37 -24.37
C ASP A 54 -7.30 -13.09 -23.98
N VAL A 55 -7.65 -12.51 -22.83
CA VAL A 55 -6.93 -11.33 -22.29
C VAL A 55 -5.46 -11.65 -22.05
N LEU A 56 -5.12 -12.85 -21.53
CA LEU A 56 -3.72 -13.23 -21.34
C LEU A 56 -2.93 -13.27 -22.64
N PHE A 57 -3.55 -13.69 -23.73
CA PHE A 57 -2.91 -13.71 -25.05
C PHE A 57 -2.77 -12.31 -25.65
N ILE A 58 -3.64 -11.36 -25.28
CA ILE A 58 -3.57 -9.97 -25.73
C ILE A 58 -2.55 -9.16 -24.89
N VAL A 59 -2.26 -9.57 -23.65
CA VAL A 59 -1.32 -8.85 -22.76
C VAL A 59 0.06 -8.58 -23.41
N PRO A 60 0.72 -9.53 -24.10
CA PRO A 60 1.99 -9.25 -24.76
C PRO A 60 1.90 -8.11 -25.78
N ASP A 61 0.83 -8.07 -26.58
CA ASP A 61 0.60 -7.03 -27.58
C ASP A 61 0.31 -5.67 -26.92
N ILE A 62 -0.47 -5.68 -25.83
CA ILE A 62 -0.71 -4.47 -25.02
C ILE A 62 0.61 -3.93 -24.46
N LEU A 63 1.44 -4.80 -23.88
CA LEU A 63 2.74 -4.43 -23.35
C LEU A 63 3.70 -3.94 -24.44
N TRP A 64 3.69 -4.60 -25.60
CA TRP A 64 4.48 -4.17 -26.73
C TRP A 64 4.06 -2.79 -27.23
N ASN A 65 2.78 -2.56 -27.43
CA ASN A 65 2.24 -1.27 -27.86
C ASN A 65 2.42 -0.16 -26.81
N LEU A 66 2.47 -0.51 -25.53
CA LEU A 66 2.77 0.44 -24.45
C LEU A 66 4.23 0.94 -24.52
N VAL A 67 5.17 0.02 -24.86
CA VAL A 67 6.61 0.34 -24.94
C VAL A 67 6.96 0.92 -26.32
N PHE A 68 6.36 0.41 -27.38
CA PHE A 68 6.58 0.80 -28.77
C PHE A 68 5.25 1.21 -29.42
N PRO A 69 4.71 2.38 -29.07
CA PRO A 69 3.43 2.84 -29.62
C PRO A 69 3.54 3.03 -31.13
N ASP A 70 2.55 2.51 -31.86
CA ASP A 70 2.44 2.75 -33.30
C ASP A 70 2.04 4.19 -33.54
N HIS A 71 2.93 4.99 -34.10
CA HIS A 71 2.74 6.41 -34.39
C HIS A 71 1.82 6.68 -35.59
N SER A 72 1.23 5.66 -36.20
CA SER A 72 0.32 5.82 -37.34
C SER A 72 -1.06 6.39 -36.97
N GLN A 73 -1.43 6.34 -35.70
CA GLN A 73 -2.62 6.98 -35.17
C GLN A 73 -2.23 8.26 -34.41
N ASN A 74 -2.79 9.40 -34.81
CA ASN A 74 -2.46 10.74 -34.37
C ASN A 74 -2.68 11.03 -32.85
N ASP A 75 -2.91 10.02 -32.04
CA ASP A 75 -3.03 10.17 -30.60
C ASP A 75 -1.65 10.04 -29.97
N SER A 76 -1.24 11.09 -29.26
CA SER A 76 -0.01 11.19 -28.50
C SER A 76 0.00 10.22 -27.28
N VAL A 77 -0.18 8.93 -27.57
CA VAL A 77 -0.11 7.87 -26.56
C VAL A 77 1.35 7.54 -26.27
N GLY A 78 1.70 7.33 -25.01
CA GLY A 78 3.00 6.82 -24.64
C GLY A 78 3.84 7.76 -23.77
N TRP A 79 5.15 7.66 -23.88
CA TRP A 79 6.15 8.28 -23.02
C TRP A 79 6.08 9.82 -22.93
N SER A 80 5.49 10.50 -23.92
CA SER A 80 5.29 11.95 -23.93
C SER A 80 4.53 12.47 -22.71
N HIS A 81 3.62 11.67 -22.15
CA HIS A 81 2.84 12.05 -20.98
C HIS A 81 3.56 11.75 -19.64
N LEU A 82 4.68 11.03 -19.66
CA LEU A 82 5.41 10.68 -18.45
C LEU A 82 5.95 11.93 -17.74
N ALA A 83 6.40 12.92 -18.50
CA ALA A 83 6.89 14.18 -17.95
C ALA A 83 5.82 14.92 -17.10
N GLN A 84 4.54 14.81 -17.48
CA GLN A 84 3.42 15.40 -16.75
C GLN A 84 3.17 14.71 -15.39
N ARG A 85 3.69 13.49 -15.18
CA ARG A 85 3.55 12.74 -13.93
C ARG A 85 4.64 13.08 -12.92
N ILE A 86 5.76 13.66 -13.36
CA ILE A 86 6.88 14.01 -12.49
C ILE A 86 6.46 14.94 -11.34
N PRO A 87 5.72 16.04 -11.57
CA PRO A 87 5.23 16.89 -10.46
C PRO A 87 4.35 16.13 -9.46
N ILE A 88 3.50 15.20 -9.93
CA ILE A 88 2.64 14.38 -9.07
C ILE A 88 3.51 13.51 -8.15
N ILE A 89 4.50 12.83 -8.72
CA ILE A 89 5.42 11.97 -7.94
C ILE A 89 6.20 12.81 -6.92
N ILE A 90 6.73 13.96 -7.32
CA ILE A 90 7.51 14.85 -6.44
C ILE A 90 6.66 15.29 -5.23
N HIS A 91 5.45 15.78 -5.46
CA HIS A 91 4.57 16.22 -4.36
C HIS A 91 4.11 15.04 -3.48
N ALA A 92 3.77 13.91 -4.09
CA ALA A 92 3.40 12.71 -3.33
C ALA A 92 4.55 12.19 -2.47
N LEU A 93 5.77 12.13 -3.02
CA LEU A 93 6.96 11.77 -2.25
C LEU A 93 7.27 12.79 -1.15
N PHE A 94 7.08 14.08 -1.39
CA PHE A 94 7.26 15.10 -0.38
C PHE A 94 6.32 14.91 0.80
N ILE A 95 5.02 14.68 0.55
CA ILE A 95 4.04 14.37 1.60
C ILE A 95 4.41 13.07 2.32
N PHE A 96 4.74 12.01 1.58
CA PHE A 96 5.07 10.71 2.17
C PHE A 96 6.36 10.75 3.01
N LEU A 97 7.41 11.40 2.51
CA LEU A 97 8.68 11.56 3.25
C LEU A 97 8.49 12.40 4.50
N SER A 98 7.66 13.44 4.44
CA SER A 98 7.28 14.22 5.61
C SER A 98 6.54 13.35 6.64
N ALA A 99 5.51 12.63 6.20
CA ALA A 99 4.75 11.71 7.05
C ALA A 99 5.67 10.65 7.67
N TYR A 100 6.51 10.00 6.87
CA TYR A 100 7.47 9.01 7.36
C TYR A 100 8.44 9.60 8.41
N SER A 101 8.98 10.78 8.14
CA SER A 101 9.86 11.50 9.08
C SER A 101 9.15 11.83 10.38
N LEU A 102 7.90 12.32 10.30
CA LEU A 102 7.07 12.63 11.46
C LEU A 102 6.77 11.37 12.27
N GLY A 103 6.39 10.27 11.63
CA GLY A 103 6.18 8.99 12.32
C GLY A 103 7.43 8.47 13.01
N ARG A 104 8.62 8.63 12.41
CA ARG A 104 9.91 8.31 13.06
C ARG A 104 10.16 9.16 14.30
N ILE A 105 9.87 10.45 14.22
CA ILE A 105 10.00 11.38 15.36
C ILE A 105 9.08 10.94 16.49
N LEU A 106 7.82 10.60 16.18
CA LEU A 106 6.85 10.14 17.15
C LEU A 106 7.28 8.82 17.82
N LEU A 107 7.70 7.80 17.02
CA LEU A 107 8.21 6.55 17.57
C LEU A 107 9.46 6.76 18.45
N ARG A 108 10.33 7.72 18.09
CA ARG A 108 11.49 8.09 18.91
C ARG A 108 11.05 8.75 20.23
N GLY A 109 10.07 9.65 20.18
CA GLY A 109 9.47 10.28 21.39
C GLY A 109 8.86 9.25 22.34
N MET A 110 8.24 8.19 21.81
CA MET A 110 7.70 7.06 22.57
C MET A 110 8.79 6.10 23.08
N LYS A 111 10.08 6.31 22.74
CA LYS A 111 11.23 5.45 23.05
C LYS A 111 11.14 4.03 22.47
N LEU A 112 10.34 3.84 21.44
CA LEU A 112 10.09 2.53 20.81
C LEU A 112 11.11 2.17 19.70
N GLN A 113 11.96 3.11 19.31
CA GLN A 113 12.84 2.99 18.13
C GLN A 113 13.88 1.85 18.20
N GLN A 114 14.30 1.45 19.40
CA GLN A 114 15.37 0.46 19.58
C GLN A 114 14.90 -0.99 19.43
N SER A 115 13.60 -1.22 19.46
CA SER A 115 13.00 -2.57 19.53
C SER A 115 12.62 -3.14 18.15
N PHE A 116 12.76 -2.36 17.06
CA PHE A 116 12.18 -2.71 15.77
C PHE A 116 13.24 -3.02 14.71
N ASP A 117 13.00 -4.09 13.93
CA ASP A 117 13.71 -4.26 12.67
C ASP A 117 13.26 -3.20 11.63
N VAL A 118 14.03 -3.07 10.53
CA VAL A 118 13.80 -2.03 9.52
C VAL A 118 12.40 -2.09 8.92
N ALA A 119 11.85 -3.30 8.67
CA ALA A 119 10.54 -3.45 8.05
C ALA A 119 9.42 -3.03 9.03
N SER A 120 9.47 -3.52 10.27
CA SER A 120 8.54 -3.13 11.33
C SER A 120 8.57 -1.63 11.58
N HIS A 121 9.78 -1.06 11.70
CA HIS A 121 9.96 0.38 11.90
C HIS A 121 9.38 1.21 10.75
N THR A 122 9.63 0.78 9.49
CA THR A 122 9.14 1.51 8.31
C THR A 122 7.62 1.45 8.19
N ALA A 123 7.03 0.27 8.41
CA ALA A 123 5.57 0.12 8.38
C ALA A 123 4.89 0.98 9.47
N LEU A 124 5.37 0.90 10.72
CA LEU A 124 4.81 1.67 11.82
C LEU A 124 5.04 3.19 11.66
N ALA A 125 6.25 3.62 11.28
CA ALA A 125 6.53 5.04 11.09
C ALA A 125 5.73 5.64 9.92
N GLY A 126 5.65 4.93 8.79
CA GLY A 126 4.90 5.39 7.63
C GLY A 126 3.41 5.55 7.93
N SER A 127 2.79 4.54 8.52
CA SER A 127 1.36 4.57 8.85
C SER A 127 1.03 5.60 9.92
N LEU A 128 1.80 5.68 11.01
CA LEU A 128 1.62 6.66 12.08
C LEU A 128 1.77 8.09 11.55
N GLY A 129 2.76 8.31 10.69
CA GLY A 129 2.98 9.63 10.10
C GLY A 129 1.87 10.05 9.14
N LEU A 130 1.38 9.14 8.27
CA LEU A 130 0.25 9.42 7.38
C LEU A 130 -1.03 9.74 8.19
N ALA A 131 -1.30 8.99 9.28
CA ALA A 131 -2.40 9.31 10.18
C ALA A 131 -2.25 10.72 10.78
N THR A 132 -1.04 11.07 11.21
CA THR A 132 -0.77 12.39 11.82
C THR A 132 -0.94 13.51 10.80
N VAL A 133 -0.45 13.35 9.56
CA VAL A 133 -0.65 14.34 8.49
C VAL A 133 -2.14 14.48 8.17
N SER A 134 -2.90 13.39 8.13
CA SER A 134 -4.36 13.44 7.97
C SER A 134 -5.04 14.26 9.06
N LEU A 135 -4.73 13.99 10.32
CA LEU A 135 -5.32 14.70 11.46
C LEU A 135 -4.94 16.19 11.45
N VAL A 136 -3.67 16.51 11.21
CA VAL A 136 -3.23 17.92 11.11
C VAL A 136 -3.94 18.63 9.97
N THR A 137 -4.13 17.97 8.82
CA THR A 137 -4.87 18.54 7.69
C THR A 137 -6.33 18.79 8.05
N LEU A 138 -6.96 17.82 8.75
CA LEU A 138 -8.34 17.97 9.24
C LEU A 138 -8.48 19.18 10.18
N ASP A 139 -7.60 19.27 11.18
CA ASP A 139 -7.63 20.37 12.16
C ASP A 139 -7.44 21.73 11.48
N LEU A 140 -6.41 21.86 10.63
CA LEU A 140 -6.17 23.10 9.89
C LEU A 140 -7.34 23.44 8.95
N GLY A 141 -7.92 22.43 8.30
CA GLY A 141 -9.10 22.60 7.46
C GLY A 141 -10.32 23.04 8.26
N TYR A 142 -10.55 22.48 9.44
CA TYR A 142 -11.65 22.88 10.32
C TYR A 142 -11.55 24.34 10.76
N PHE A 143 -10.33 24.82 11.04
CA PHE A 143 -10.07 26.22 11.36
C PHE A 143 -10.00 27.15 10.14
N GLY A 144 -10.17 26.64 8.91
CA GLY A 144 -10.09 27.44 7.70
C GLY A 144 -8.68 27.94 7.37
N ILE A 145 -7.65 27.19 7.75
CA ILE A 145 -6.22 27.54 7.57
C ILE A 145 -5.58 26.66 6.50
N LEU A 146 -6.21 26.59 5.31
CA LEU A 146 -5.73 25.83 4.16
C LEU A 146 -4.76 26.67 3.31
N SER A 147 -3.56 26.94 3.83
CA SER A 147 -2.55 27.75 3.17
C SER A 147 -1.44 26.90 2.58
N ARG A 148 -1.17 27.03 1.26
CA ARG A 148 -0.07 26.33 0.56
C ARG A 148 1.27 26.53 1.26
N THR A 149 1.58 27.76 1.63
CA THR A 149 2.87 28.09 2.29
C THR A 149 2.97 27.43 3.66
N LEU A 150 1.91 27.46 4.45
CA LEU A 150 1.89 26.80 5.76
C LEU A 150 2.07 25.29 5.64
N PHE A 151 1.32 24.64 4.74
CA PHE A 151 1.47 23.20 4.48
C PHE A 151 2.86 22.84 4.01
N GLY A 152 3.45 23.63 3.10
CA GLY A 152 4.83 23.45 2.64
C GLY A 152 5.83 23.49 3.78
N ILE A 153 5.71 24.46 4.71
CA ILE A 153 6.56 24.60 5.88
C ILE A 153 6.36 23.44 6.85
N LEU A 154 5.10 23.10 7.19
CA LEU A 154 4.77 22.03 8.13
C LEU A 154 5.27 20.67 7.63
N LEU A 155 5.18 20.40 6.33
CA LEU A 155 5.70 19.18 5.72
C LEU A 155 7.24 19.18 5.62
N LEU A 156 7.90 20.32 5.50
CA LEU A 156 9.34 20.40 5.41
C LEU A 156 10.04 20.19 6.77
N ILE A 157 9.47 20.70 7.83
CA ILE A 157 10.04 20.64 9.20
C ILE A 157 10.44 19.23 9.61
N PRO A 158 9.55 18.20 9.58
CA PRO A 158 9.93 16.85 10.00
C PRO A 158 11.02 16.23 9.12
N ILE A 159 11.08 16.53 7.83
CA ILE A 159 12.14 16.06 6.93
C ILE A 159 13.48 16.64 7.35
N VAL A 160 13.55 17.97 7.56
CA VAL A 160 14.79 18.66 7.94
C VAL A 160 15.27 18.15 9.31
N PHE A 161 14.34 18.04 10.28
CA PHE A 161 14.66 17.58 11.63
C PHE A 161 15.18 16.12 11.62
N GLU A 162 14.50 15.21 10.92
CA GLU A 162 14.93 13.81 10.83
C GLU A 162 16.26 13.67 10.09
N THR A 163 16.47 14.45 9.04
CA THR A 163 17.74 14.49 8.31
C THR A 163 18.88 14.96 9.21
N TYR A 164 18.65 16.00 10.04
CA TYR A 164 19.63 16.46 11.02
C TYR A 164 19.98 15.36 12.03
N LEU A 165 18.97 14.68 12.58
CA LEU A 165 19.17 13.58 13.53
C LEU A 165 19.95 12.42 12.88
N TRP A 166 19.62 12.07 11.65
CA TRP A 166 20.29 11.01 10.90
C TRP A 166 21.77 11.32 10.67
N PHE A 167 22.15 12.56 10.31
CA PHE A 167 23.55 12.97 10.20
C PHE A 167 24.28 12.89 11.55
N LYS A 168 23.63 13.26 12.64
CA LYS A 168 24.18 13.16 14.00
C LYS A 168 24.44 11.69 14.38
N GLU A 169 23.48 10.81 14.12
CA GLU A 169 23.58 9.38 14.46
C GLU A 169 24.55 8.60 13.58
N ARG A 170 24.70 8.96 12.30
CA ARG A 170 25.65 8.29 11.38
C ARG A 170 27.11 8.32 11.87
N ARG A 171 27.50 9.35 12.59
CA ARG A 171 28.85 9.45 13.17
C ARG A 171 29.16 8.38 14.22
N VAL A 172 28.13 7.69 14.71
CA VAL A 172 28.23 6.73 15.83
C VAL A 172 28.00 5.27 15.41
N LYS A 173 27.26 5.01 14.33
CA LYS A 173 26.93 3.63 13.92
C LYS A 173 28.01 3.01 13.05
N LYS A 174 28.64 1.92 13.56
CA LYS A 174 29.43 0.99 12.73
C LYS A 174 28.52 0.32 11.70
N ILE A 175 29.05 0.14 10.48
CA ILE A 175 28.37 -0.55 9.36
C ILE A 175 27.97 -1.95 9.84
N GLN A 176 26.69 -2.20 9.88
CA GLN A 176 26.11 -3.51 10.16
C GLN A 176 26.39 -4.39 8.93
N GLN A 177 27.04 -5.54 9.13
CA GLN A 177 27.35 -6.47 8.05
C GLN A 177 26.10 -6.83 7.28
N SER A 178 26.19 -6.80 5.95
CA SER A 178 25.10 -7.20 5.06
C SER A 178 24.84 -8.70 5.22
N VAL A 179 23.66 -9.07 5.70
CA VAL A 179 23.23 -10.47 5.72
C VAL A 179 23.01 -10.91 4.27
N GLU A 180 23.73 -11.92 3.83
CA GLU A 180 23.56 -12.49 2.50
C GLU A 180 22.16 -13.11 2.38
N ARG A 181 21.35 -12.57 1.45
CA ARG A 181 19.96 -13.00 1.27
C ARG A 181 19.89 -14.16 0.28
N SER A 182 19.11 -15.18 0.59
CA SER A 182 18.91 -16.35 -0.28
C SER A 182 18.39 -15.96 -1.67
N LYS A 183 18.63 -16.82 -2.68
CA LYS A 183 18.11 -16.62 -4.04
C LYS A 183 16.58 -16.49 -4.03
N SER A 184 15.88 -17.33 -3.28
CA SER A 184 14.41 -17.29 -3.13
C SER A 184 13.93 -15.95 -2.58
N PHE A 185 14.64 -15.39 -1.57
CA PHE A 185 14.29 -14.07 -1.05
C PHE A 185 14.38 -12.99 -2.12
N ARG A 186 15.44 -13.00 -2.94
CA ARG A 186 15.60 -12.00 -4.03
C ARG A 186 14.52 -12.10 -5.09
N ILE A 187 14.11 -13.32 -5.47
CA ILE A 187 13.04 -13.56 -6.46
C ILE A 187 11.69 -13.05 -5.93
N LEU A 188 11.32 -13.42 -4.71
CA LEU A 188 10.07 -12.96 -4.10
C LEU A 188 10.03 -11.44 -3.93
N PHE A 189 11.15 -10.83 -3.54
CA PHE A 189 11.27 -9.38 -3.42
C PHE A 189 11.12 -8.68 -4.78
N ALA A 190 11.74 -9.20 -5.83
CA ALA A 190 11.54 -8.69 -7.19
C ALA A 190 10.07 -8.82 -7.62
N GLY A 191 9.41 -9.93 -7.30
CA GLY A 191 7.97 -10.09 -7.50
C GLY A 191 7.14 -9.00 -6.84
N CYS A 192 7.44 -8.65 -5.59
CA CYS A 192 6.76 -7.53 -4.91
C CYS A 192 6.93 -6.20 -5.66
N ILE A 193 8.13 -5.90 -6.15
CA ILE A 193 8.40 -4.66 -6.91
C ILE A 193 7.63 -4.65 -8.23
N ILE A 194 7.55 -5.79 -8.93
CA ILE A 194 6.79 -5.90 -10.19
C ILE A 194 5.31 -5.50 -10.00
N PHE A 195 4.68 -5.88 -8.88
CA PHE A 195 3.29 -5.47 -8.59
C PHE A 195 3.16 -4.01 -8.15
N LEU A 196 4.15 -3.44 -7.48
CA LEU A 196 4.11 -2.05 -7.04
C LEU A 196 4.22 -1.04 -8.19
N ILE A 197 4.95 -1.38 -9.27
CA ILE A 197 5.11 -0.49 -10.43
C ILE A 197 3.75 -0.14 -11.07
N PRO A 198 2.90 -1.11 -11.49
CA PRO A 198 1.59 -0.79 -12.07
C PRO A 198 0.65 -0.10 -11.07
N MET A 199 0.75 -0.39 -9.76
CA MET A 199 0.00 0.35 -8.74
C MET A 199 0.38 1.84 -8.74
N LEU A 200 1.67 2.16 -8.77
CA LEU A 200 2.15 3.53 -8.82
C LEU A 200 1.68 4.25 -10.09
N LEU A 201 1.80 3.59 -11.25
CA LEU A 201 1.36 4.17 -12.52
C LEU A 201 -0.16 4.39 -12.54
N GLY A 202 -0.93 3.41 -12.07
CA GLY A 202 -2.39 3.49 -11.99
C GLY A 202 -2.89 4.56 -11.02
N ALA A 203 -2.20 4.77 -9.90
CA ALA A 203 -2.56 5.80 -8.93
C ALA A 203 -2.47 7.23 -9.48
N MET A 204 -1.62 7.47 -10.47
CA MET A 204 -1.47 8.76 -11.14
C MET A 204 -2.50 9.02 -12.26
N LEU A 205 -3.41 8.09 -12.52
CA LEU A 205 -4.47 8.27 -13.53
C LEU A 205 -5.73 8.87 -12.88
N PRO A 206 -6.51 9.66 -13.61
CA PRO A 206 -7.81 10.11 -13.12
C PRO A 206 -8.73 8.95 -12.75
N SER A 207 -9.46 9.08 -11.65
CA SER A 207 -10.46 8.07 -11.26
C SER A 207 -11.74 8.22 -12.06
N THR A 208 -12.33 7.10 -12.44
CA THR A 208 -13.62 7.03 -13.14
C THR A 208 -14.72 6.43 -12.26
N ASP A 209 -14.38 5.92 -11.10
CA ASP A 209 -15.30 5.30 -10.16
C ASP A 209 -16.34 6.28 -9.65
N PHE A 210 -17.57 5.80 -9.48
CA PHE A 210 -18.69 6.62 -9.06
C PHE A 210 -18.47 7.21 -7.66
N ASP A 211 -18.23 6.34 -6.66
CA ASP A 211 -18.05 6.76 -5.26
C ASP A 211 -16.86 7.72 -5.09
N VAL A 212 -15.79 7.49 -5.86
CA VAL A 212 -14.61 8.38 -5.84
C VAL A 212 -14.97 9.78 -6.28
N LYS A 213 -15.75 9.91 -7.35
CA LYS A 213 -16.19 11.21 -7.88
C LYS A 213 -17.29 11.83 -7.03
N GLU A 214 -18.13 11.01 -6.38
CA GLU A 214 -19.25 11.47 -5.60
C GLU A 214 -18.83 12.10 -4.26
N TYR A 215 -17.86 11.49 -3.55
CA TYR A 215 -17.48 11.98 -2.23
C TYR A 215 -15.99 11.87 -1.88
N HIS A 216 -15.27 10.80 -2.23
CA HIS A 216 -13.87 10.63 -1.81
C HIS A 216 -12.93 11.72 -2.39
N LEU A 217 -13.20 12.22 -3.59
CA LEU A 217 -12.49 13.35 -4.18
C LEU A 217 -13.30 14.63 -4.18
N GLU A 218 -14.63 14.55 -4.35
CA GLU A 218 -15.48 15.75 -4.40
C GLU A 218 -15.50 16.45 -3.04
N GLY A 219 -15.65 15.73 -1.92
CA GLY A 219 -15.61 16.35 -0.60
C GLY A 219 -14.33 17.15 -0.35
N PRO A 220 -13.14 16.57 -0.48
CA PRO A 220 -11.88 17.32 -0.39
C PRO A 220 -11.77 18.48 -1.39
N LYS A 221 -12.29 18.34 -2.60
CA LYS A 221 -12.31 19.41 -3.60
C LYS A 221 -13.17 20.59 -3.14
N GLU A 222 -14.37 20.33 -2.63
CA GLU A 222 -15.23 21.37 -2.08
C GLU A 222 -14.56 22.09 -0.89
N TYR A 223 -13.98 21.32 0.06
CA TYR A 223 -13.21 21.90 1.17
C TYR A 223 -12.04 22.76 0.69
N PHE A 224 -11.35 22.33 -0.36
CA PHE A 224 -10.27 23.11 -0.95
C PHE A 224 -10.77 24.42 -1.56
N LEU A 225 -11.87 24.36 -2.34
CA LEU A 225 -12.44 25.52 -3.01
C LEU A 225 -13.04 26.53 -2.02
N GLU A 226 -13.63 26.05 -0.90
CA GLU A 226 -14.21 26.89 0.14
C GLU A 226 -13.18 27.31 1.21
N GLY A 227 -11.98 26.76 1.16
CA GLY A 227 -10.89 27.12 2.07
C GLY A 227 -11.04 26.54 3.48
N ARG A 228 -11.99 25.65 3.73
CA ARG A 228 -12.21 25.03 5.04
C ARG A 228 -12.94 23.68 4.97
N VAL A 229 -12.77 22.85 5.99
CA VAL A 229 -13.57 21.64 6.21
C VAL A 229 -14.81 22.01 7.03
N HIS A 230 -15.98 21.64 6.52
CA HIS A 230 -17.25 21.87 7.20
C HIS A 230 -18.32 20.89 6.70
N PHE A 231 -19.50 20.89 7.32
CA PHE A 231 -20.62 20.07 6.89
C PHE A 231 -21.14 20.51 5.51
N LEU A 232 -21.29 19.56 4.59
CA LEU A 232 -21.84 19.75 3.24
C LEU A 232 -23.27 19.19 3.19
N PRO A 233 -24.32 20.02 3.30
CA PRO A 233 -25.70 19.54 3.45
C PRO A 233 -26.24 18.79 2.22
N HIS A 234 -25.65 19.00 1.06
CA HIS A 234 -26.03 18.34 -0.21
C HIS A 234 -25.33 17.00 -0.43
N ASN A 235 -24.30 16.67 0.38
CA ASN A 235 -23.52 15.45 0.23
C ASN A 235 -23.36 14.72 1.59
N VAL A 236 -24.31 13.84 1.88
CA VAL A 236 -24.36 13.09 3.15
C VAL A 236 -23.10 12.23 3.38
N TYR A 237 -22.45 11.75 2.32
CA TYR A 237 -21.29 10.88 2.40
C TYR A 237 -20.06 11.61 2.98
N THR A 238 -19.99 12.93 2.86
CA THR A 238 -18.91 13.72 3.47
C THR A 238 -19.02 13.81 5.00
N SER A 239 -20.10 13.29 5.58
CA SER A 239 -20.26 13.14 7.04
C SER A 239 -19.59 11.88 7.60
N PHE A 240 -19.06 11.00 6.75
CA PHE A 240 -18.23 9.87 7.20
C PHE A 240 -16.89 10.35 7.75
N PRO A 241 -16.18 9.52 8.57
CA PRO A 241 -14.84 9.85 9.02
C PRO A 241 -13.87 9.98 7.82
N PHE A 242 -13.57 11.20 7.43
CA PHE A 242 -12.82 11.55 6.20
C PHE A 242 -11.32 11.68 6.45
N LEU A 243 -10.71 10.73 7.20
CA LEU A 243 -9.29 10.84 7.55
C LEU A 243 -8.35 10.60 6.38
N THR A 244 -8.62 9.59 5.56
CA THR A 244 -7.78 9.31 4.36
C THR A 244 -7.93 10.39 3.29
N GLU A 245 -9.12 10.94 3.14
CA GLU A 245 -9.44 12.02 2.22
C GLU A 245 -8.69 13.31 2.56
N MET A 246 -8.32 13.49 3.82
CA MET A 246 -7.47 14.62 4.24
C MET A 246 -6.07 14.57 3.62
N LEU A 247 -5.55 13.38 3.27
CA LEU A 247 -4.30 13.29 2.49
C LEU A 247 -4.48 13.83 1.07
N THR A 248 -5.66 13.65 0.50
CA THR A 248 -6.02 14.22 -0.80
C THR A 248 -6.18 15.73 -0.71
N LEU A 249 -6.86 16.24 0.33
CA LEU A 249 -6.96 17.67 0.61
C LEU A 249 -5.56 18.29 0.80
N CYS A 250 -4.67 17.63 1.53
CA CYS A 250 -3.27 18.06 1.68
C CYS A 250 -2.57 18.21 0.31
N GLY A 251 -2.78 17.25 -0.59
CA GLY A 251 -2.29 17.32 -1.96
C GLY A 251 -2.84 18.52 -2.74
N MET A 252 -4.15 18.79 -2.64
CA MET A 252 -4.81 19.92 -3.29
C MET A 252 -4.28 21.27 -2.77
N VAL A 253 -4.14 21.41 -1.45
CA VAL A 253 -3.59 22.63 -0.84
C VAL A 253 -2.14 22.85 -1.25
N LEU A 254 -1.32 21.80 -1.25
CA LEU A 254 0.11 21.88 -1.58
C LEU A 254 0.34 22.24 -3.05
N THR A 255 -0.44 21.67 -3.96
CA THR A 255 -0.34 21.98 -5.40
C THR A 255 -1.04 23.28 -5.78
N ASN A 256 -1.95 23.76 -4.93
CA ASN A 256 -2.87 24.86 -5.21
C ASN A 256 -3.73 24.61 -6.47
N ASP A 257 -4.03 23.36 -6.71
CA ASP A 257 -4.87 22.89 -7.83
C ASP A 257 -5.60 21.61 -7.41
N TRP A 258 -6.93 21.61 -7.53
CA TRP A 258 -7.73 20.49 -7.07
C TRP A 258 -7.49 19.21 -7.88
N PHE A 259 -7.28 19.33 -9.22
CA PHE A 259 -7.13 18.15 -10.08
C PHE A 259 -5.76 17.50 -9.91
N THR A 260 -4.68 18.27 -10.02
CA THR A 260 -3.32 17.77 -9.75
C THR A 260 -3.20 17.29 -8.31
N GLY A 261 -3.80 18.01 -7.36
CA GLY A 261 -3.80 17.62 -5.96
C GLY A 261 -4.55 16.33 -5.69
N ALA A 262 -5.65 16.06 -6.41
CA ALA A 262 -6.34 14.77 -6.34
C ALA A 262 -5.44 13.61 -6.82
N LEU A 263 -4.69 13.79 -7.91
CA LEU A 263 -3.73 12.79 -8.38
C LEU A 263 -2.57 12.59 -7.41
N VAL A 264 -2.08 13.67 -6.80
CA VAL A 264 -1.08 13.63 -5.72
C VAL A 264 -1.62 12.85 -4.53
N GLY A 265 -2.82 13.17 -4.06
CA GLY A 265 -3.48 12.48 -2.95
C GLY A 265 -3.66 10.98 -3.21
N LYS A 266 -4.16 10.60 -4.38
CA LYS A 266 -4.25 9.20 -4.80
C LYS A 266 -2.90 8.49 -4.76
N THR A 267 -1.85 9.17 -5.23
CA THR A 267 -0.49 8.60 -5.22
C THR A 267 0.04 8.44 -3.79
N VAL A 268 -0.33 9.33 -2.86
CA VAL A 268 -0.05 9.17 -1.42
C VAL A 268 -0.85 8.00 -0.84
N LEU A 269 -2.14 7.87 -1.17
CA LEU A 269 -2.97 6.74 -0.72
C LEU A 269 -2.42 5.40 -1.22
N MET A 270 -1.89 5.33 -2.43
CA MET A 270 -1.21 4.14 -2.94
C MET A 270 -0.04 3.69 -2.03
N MET A 271 0.62 4.60 -1.32
CA MET A 271 1.73 4.24 -0.41
C MET A 271 1.30 3.36 0.76
N PHE A 272 0.02 3.25 1.06
CA PHE A 272 -0.48 2.27 2.01
C PHE A 272 -0.25 0.82 1.55
N ALA A 273 -0.21 0.53 0.24
CA ALA A 273 0.06 -0.81 -0.27
C ALA A 273 1.46 -1.32 0.10
N PRO A 274 2.58 -0.62 -0.19
CA PRO A 274 3.89 -1.05 0.27
C PRO A 274 4.03 -1.06 1.80
N LEU A 275 3.36 -0.15 2.53
CA LEU A 275 3.35 -0.18 4.00
C LEU A 275 2.63 -1.42 4.53
N THR A 276 1.49 -1.79 3.96
CA THR A 276 0.78 -3.03 4.26
C THR A 276 1.65 -4.26 3.98
N ALA A 277 2.30 -4.30 2.81
CA ALA A 277 3.20 -5.38 2.44
C ALA A 277 4.39 -5.51 3.42
N LEU A 278 4.95 -4.39 3.87
CA LEU A 278 5.99 -4.38 4.92
C LEU A 278 5.46 -4.85 6.27
N GLY A 279 4.23 -4.47 6.64
CA GLY A 279 3.55 -4.95 7.84
C GLY A 279 3.33 -6.47 7.81
N VAL A 280 2.79 -6.99 6.68
CA VAL A 280 2.60 -8.43 6.46
C VAL A 280 3.94 -9.17 6.49
N PHE A 281 4.98 -8.62 5.85
CA PHE A 281 6.32 -9.18 5.92
C PHE A 281 6.84 -9.26 7.37
N ALA A 282 6.69 -8.18 8.13
CA ALA A 282 7.18 -8.10 9.50
C ALA A 282 6.43 -9.08 10.43
N VAL A 283 5.11 -9.20 10.29
CA VAL A 283 4.29 -10.18 11.01
C VAL A 283 4.69 -11.61 10.63
N GLY A 284 4.73 -11.93 9.33
CA GLY A 284 5.07 -13.25 8.85
C GLY A 284 6.49 -13.69 9.23
N LYS A 285 7.44 -12.75 9.26
CA LYS A 285 8.80 -12.98 9.74
C LYS A 285 8.84 -13.35 11.24
N ARG A 286 7.99 -12.71 12.06
CA ARG A 286 7.89 -12.99 13.51
C ARG A 286 7.23 -14.35 13.78
N VAL A 287 6.14 -14.63 13.09
CA VAL A 287 5.35 -15.86 13.29
C VAL A 287 6.06 -17.09 12.73
N ALA A 288 6.81 -16.95 11.64
CA ALA A 288 7.48 -18.05 10.97
C ALA A 288 8.93 -17.72 10.59
N ASN A 289 9.15 -17.05 9.45
CA ASN A 289 10.48 -16.67 8.97
C ASN A 289 10.39 -15.62 7.85
N SER A 290 11.54 -15.07 7.43
CA SER A 290 11.61 -14.02 6.41
C SER A 290 11.04 -14.45 5.05
N THR A 291 11.16 -15.71 4.67
CA THR A 291 10.63 -16.21 3.39
C THR A 291 9.09 -16.27 3.43
N ALA A 292 8.52 -16.79 4.52
CA ALA A 292 7.07 -16.81 4.74
C ALA A 292 6.49 -15.39 4.78
N GLY A 293 7.15 -14.46 5.48
CA GLY A 293 6.73 -13.06 5.51
C GLY A 293 6.73 -12.41 4.12
N LEU A 294 7.77 -12.67 3.32
CA LEU A 294 7.86 -12.11 1.98
C LEU A 294 6.87 -12.75 1.00
N LEU A 295 6.60 -14.05 1.16
CA LEU A 295 5.54 -14.73 0.42
C LEU A 295 4.16 -14.14 0.75
N GLY A 296 3.87 -13.89 2.02
CA GLY A 296 2.65 -13.21 2.44
C GLY A 296 2.51 -11.81 1.84
N ALA A 297 3.58 -11.02 1.83
CA ALA A 297 3.61 -9.71 1.19
C ALA A 297 3.35 -9.80 -0.33
N LEU A 298 3.94 -10.78 -1.01
CA LEU A 298 3.71 -11.02 -2.43
C LEU A 298 2.26 -11.43 -2.71
N VAL A 299 1.68 -12.34 -1.90
CA VAL A 299 0.27 -12.73 -2.01
C VAL A 299 -0.65 -11.53 -1.84
N TYR A 300 -0.39 -10.66 -0.86
CA TYR A 300 -1.16 -9.42 -0.70
C TYR A 300 -1.07 -8.54 -1.95
N LEU A 301 0.14 -8.22 -2.42
CA LEU A 301 0.35 -7.33 -3.58
C LEU A 301 -0.17 -7.92 -4.90
N SER A 302 -0.16 -9.25 -5.06
CA SER A 302 -0.69 -9.92 -6.25
C SER A 302 -2.22 -10.11 -6.22
N THR A 303 -2.86 -9.78 -5.09
CA THR A 303 -4.32 -9.85 -4.97
C THR A 303 -4.97 -8.76 -5.85
N PRO A 304 -5.84 -9.10 -6.82
CA PRO A 304 -6.42 -8.12 -7.73
C PRO A 304 -7.15 -6.97 -7.03
N TRP A 305 -7.80 -7.26 -5.89
CA TRP A 305 -8.47 -6.23 -5.10
C TRP A 305 -7.49 -5.29 -4.42
N ALA A 306 -6.33 -5.77 -3.93
CA ALA A 306 -5.28 -4.90 -3.39
C ALA A 306 -4.76 -3.93 -4.46
N TYR A 307 -4.58 -4.39 -5.71
CA TYR A 307 -4.28 -3.51 -6.84
C TYR A 307 -5.38 -2.47 -7.02
N ARG A 308 -6.65 -2.90 -7.09
CA ARG A 308 -7.79 -2.01 -7.34
C ARG A 308 -7.88 -0.87 -6.31
N ILE A 309 -7.87 -1.19 -5.01
CA ILE A 309 -7.95 -0.18 -3.94
C ILE A 309 -6.71 0.70 -3.83
N SER A 310 -5.59 0.29 -4.42
CA SER A 310 -4.36 1.09 -4.45
C SER A 310 -4.34 2.15 -5.55
N ILE A 311 -5.12 1.97 -6.63
CA ILE A 311 -5.14 2.89 -7.77
C ILE A 311 -6.34 3.84 -7.77
N ILE A 312 -7.29 3.64 -6.86
CA ILE A 312 -8.45 4.50 -6.66
C ILE A 312 -8.37 5.20 -5.29
N ALA A 313 -9.09 6.28 -5.10
CA ALA A 313 -9.02 7.06 -3.86
C ALA A 313 -9.95 6.49 -2.77
N TYR A 314 -9.89 5.17 -2.54
CA TYR A 314 -10.68 4.50 -1.51
C TYR A 314 -9.93 4.41 -0.17
N THR A 315 -10.69 4.26 0.92
CA THR A 315 -10.16 4.18 2.30
C THR A 315 -9.64 2.80 2.66
N GLU A 316 -10.04 1.75 1.93
CA GLU A 316 -9.73 0.35 2.22
C GLU A 316 -8.25 0.04 2.19
N GLY A 317 -7.48 0.71 1.33
CA GLY A 317 -6.01 0.57 1.31
C GLY A 317 -5.38 0.99 2.64
N ALA A 318 -5.84 2.10 3.21
CA ALA A 318 -5.42 2.56 4.53
C ALA A 318 -5.92 1.62 5.64
N MET A 319 -7.18 1.16 5.55
CA MET A 319 -7.74 0.20 6.51
C MET A 319 -6.91 -1.09 6.57
N CYS A 320 -6.55 -1.67 5.43
CA CYS A 320 -5.66 -2.85 5.38
C CYS A 320 -4.33 -2.57 6.07
N CYS A 321 -3.74 -1.39 5.84
CA CYS A 321 -2.49 -0.99 6.48
C CYS A 321 -2.64 -0.87 8.01
N TYR A 322 -3.65 -0.16 8.49
CA TYR A 322 -3.84 0.04 9.93
C TYR A 322 -4.19 -1.26 10.66
N VAL A 323 -4.93 -2.18 10.06
CA VAL A 323 -5.19 -3.51 10.63
C VAL A 323 -3.88 -4.29 10.80
N ILE A 324 -3.04 -4.37 9.77
CA ILE A 324 -1.80 -5.15 9.87
C ILE A 324 -0.75 -4.51 10.79
N VAL A 325 -0.63 -3.18 10.80
CA VAL A 325 0.32 -2.52 11.71
C VAL A 325 -0.15 -2.54 13.16
N THR A 326 -1.47 -2.60 13.41
CA THR A 326 -2.02 -2.83 14.75
C THR A 326 -1.70 -4.24 15.23
N LEU A 327 -1.87 -5.25 14.38
CA LEU A 327 -1.47 -6.63 14.69
C LEU A 327 0.04 -6.70 14.96
N LEU A 328 0.85 -6.04 14.13
CA LEU A 328 2.29 -5.97 14.32
C LEU A 328 2.67 -5.33 15.66
N ALA A 329 2.03 -4.21 16.01
CA ALA A 329 2.24 -3.52 17.29
C ALA A 329 1.86 -4.40 18.48
N LEU A 330 0.74 -5.14 18.38
CA LEU A 330 0.31 -6.09 19.39
C LEU A 330 1.33 -7.22 19.59
N LEU A 331 1.81 -7.83 18.49
CA LEU A 331 2.83 -8.87 18.56
C LEU A 331 4.15 -8.35 19.19
N ILE A 332 4.55 -7.13 18.86
CA ILE A 332 5.74 -6.50 19.44
C ILE A 332 5.54 -6.28 20.95
N TRP A 333 4.35 -5.85 21.35
CA TRP A 333 4.02 -5.62 22.77
C TRP A 333 3.99 -6.93 23.57
N LEU A 334 3.49 -8.03 22.98
CA LEU A 334 3.48 -9.34 23.63
C LEU A 334 4.87 -9.95 23.80
N ASP A 335 5.83 -9.56 22.94
CA ASP A 335 7.23 -10.03 23.00
C ASP A 335 8.10 -9.18 23.95
N ALA A 336 7.60 -8.01 24.45
CA ALA A 336 8.34 -7.06 25.28
C ALA A 336 8.21 -7.38 26.78
#